data_c023811b79bb6fa38737687c41b11c50
#
_entry.id   c023811b79bb6fa38737687c41b11c50
#
_cell.length_a   1.000
_cell.length_b   1.000
_cell.length_c   1.000
_cell.angle_alpha   90.00
_cell.angle_beta   90.00
_cell.angle_gamma   90.00
#
_symmetry.space_group_name_H-M   'P 1'
#
loop_
_entity.id
_entity.type
_entity.pdbx_description
1 polymer ?
#
loop_
_entity_poly.entity_id
_entity_poly.type
_entity_poly.pdbx_seq_one_letter_code
_entity_poly.pdbx_strand_id
1 'polypeptide(L)'
;VARTLQPWRNRIIRTGEEVPDQLLANPRNWRIHPKYQQDALNSVLASVGWVTHVIVNERTGHVLDGHARVALAISRDEPTVPCTYVDLDEAEEAVVLATFDPIGTMAVTDRAMLDNVIRGVGTTDDDLAAVLADVSDKLVGTYNTLPPAPTDAFQIENTLPPPKGVTLEDGTEGDPARYRMMHFYLPQEDADEFMFKVQTLAGELGTEGIQATLIKLVEQEYRHLLGDPGDD
;
A
#
# COMPACT_ATOMS: atom_id res chain seq x y z
N VAL A 1 21.81 -7.70 25.10
CA VAL A 1 22.15 -6.27 24.93
C VAL A 1 21.10 -5.71 23.96
N ALA A 2 20.23 -4.85 24.45
CA ALA A 2 19.23 -4.18 23.62
C ALA A 2 19.96 -3.32 22.58
N ARG A 3 19.76 -3.61 21.30
CA ARG A 3 20.29 -2.82 20.20
C ARG A 3 19.48 -1.52 20.13
N THR A 4 20.06 -0.41 20.55
CA THR A 4 19.43 0.90 20.36
C THR A 4 19.36 1.17 18.88
N LEU A 5 18.16 1.14 18.31
CA LEU A 5 17.94 1.47 16.90
C LEU A 5 18.12 2.97 16.72
N GLN A 6 19.00 3.36 15.83
CA GLN A 6 19.12 4.75 15.41
C GLN A 6 17.93 5.09 14.48
N PRO A 7 17.32 6.27 14.63
CA PRO A 7 16.25 6.68 13.71
C PRO A 7 16.79 6.80 12.28
N TRP A 8 15.95 6.47 11.31
CA TRP A 8 16.31 6.64 9.90
C TRP A 8 16.51 8.11 9.56
N ARG A 9 17.54 8.39 8.77
CA ARG A 9 17.85 9.75 8.31
C ARG A 9 16.86 10.14 7.21
N ASN A 10 16.28 11.33 7.31
CA ASN A 10 15.57 11.92 6.20
C ASN A 10 16.59 12.47 5.19
N ARG A 11 16.50 12.03 3.95
CA ARG A 11 17.38 12.47 2.84
C ARG A 11 16.67 13.41 1.87
N ILE A 12 15.36 13.63 2.05
CA ILE A 12 14.59 14.58 1.26
C ILE A 12 14.93 15.98 1.74
N ILE A 13 15.36 16.83 0.80
CA ILE A 13 15.78 18.21 1.12
C ILE A 13 14.78 19.25 0.63
N ARG A 14 14.08 18.98 -0.49
CA ARG A 14 13.05 19.87 -1.03
C ARG A 14 12.13 19.15 -2.01
N THR A 15 11.02 19.80 -2.36
CA THR A 15 10.17 19.46 -3.48
C THR A 15 10.04 20.67 -4.41
N GLY A 16 9.67 20.44 -5.66
CA GLY A 16 9.49 21.52 -6.67
C GLY A 16 8.86 21.01 -7.95
N GLU A 17 8.70 21.91 -8.88
CA GLU A 17 8.27 21.66 -10.25
C GLU A 17 9.45 21.91 -11.17
N GLU A 18 9.69 21.01 -12.13
CA GLU A 18 10.79 21.13 -13.08
C GLU A 18 10.29 20.95 -14.51
N VAL A 19 10.91 21.64 -15.45
CA VAL A 19 10.67 21.41 -16.87
C VAL A 19 11.24 20.06 -17.26
N PRO A 20 10.45 19.15 -17.88
CA PRO A 20 10.86 17.74 -18.04
C PRO A 20 12.18 17.56 -18.80
N ASP A 21 12.47 18.39 -19.80
CA ASP A 21 13.68 18.32 -20.63
C ASP A 21 14.95 18.80 -19.91
N GLN A 22 14.82 19.46 -18.76
CA GLN A 22 15.94 19.86 -17.91
C GLN A 22 16.38 18.75 -16.94
N LEU A 23 15.60 17.69 -16.82
CA LEU A 23 15.91 16.57 -15.95
C LEU A 23 16.89 15.60 -16.61
N LEU A 24 18.02 15.35 -15.94
CA LEU A 24 19.07 14.48 -16.46
C LEU A 24 18.76 13.02 -16.18
N ALA A 25 18.63 12.21 -17.23
CA ALA A 25 18.52 10.77 -17.07
C ALA A 25 19.79 10.21 -16.41
N ASN A 26 19.62 9.30 -15.43
CA ASN A 26 20.78 8.68 -14.80
C ASN A 26 21.47 7.71 -15.80
N PRO A 27 22.77 7.89 -16.06
CA PRO A 27 23.48 7.03 -17.02
C PRO A 27 23.60 5.57 -16.54
N ARG A 28 23.38 5.31 -15.25
CA ARG A 28 23.34 3.98 -14.64
C ARG A 28 21.93 3.38 -14.55
N ASN A 29 20.94 4.04 -15.16
CA ASN A 29 19.60 3.48 -15.21
C ASN A 29 19.58 2.22 -16.08
N TRP A 30 19.38 1.08 -15.44
CA TRP A 30 19.40 -0.23 -16.08
C TRP A 30 18.01 -0.67 -16.60
N ARG A 31 16.96 0.11 -16.33
CA ARG A 31 15.59 -0.24 -16.71
C ARG A 31 15.31 0.12 -18.16
N ILE A 32 14.65 -0.82 -18.84
CA ILE A 32 14.10 -0.62 -20.17
C ILE A 32 12.59 -0.65 -20.05
N HIS A 33 11.93 0.42 -20.48
CA HIS A 33 10.48 0.57 -20.43
C HIS A 33 9.87 0.21 -21.78
N PRO A 34 9.28 -1.01 -21.95
CA PRO A 34 8.67 -1.37 -23.22
C PRO A 34 7.41 -0.51 -23.48
N LYS A 35 7.05 -0.41 -24.78
CA LYS A 35 5.96 0.47 -25.19
C LYS A 35 4.66 0.23 -24.45
N TYR A 36 4.26 -1.02 -24.25
CA TYR A 36 3.03 -1.35 -23.55
C TYR A 36 2.99 -0.80 -22.10
N GLN A 37 4.15 -0.78 -21.41
CA GLN A 37 4.25 -0.20 -20.06
C GLN A 37 4.13 1.33 -20.11
N GLN A 38 4.72 1.96 -21.14
CA GLN A 38 4.62 3.40 -21.34
C GLN A 38 3.17 3.79 -21.66
N ASP A 39 2.47 3.03 -22.50
CA ASP A 39 1.06 3.26 -22.83
C ASP A 39 0.17 3.10 -21.58
N ALA A 40 0.38 2.05 -20.80
CA ALA A 40 -0.31 1.84 -19.53
C ALA A 40 -0.10 3.01 -18.55
N LEU A 41 1.15 3.44 -18.38
CA LEU A 41 1.50 4.56 -17.50
C LEU A 41 0.88 5.88 -18.00
N ASN A 42 0.86 6.09 -19.32
CA ASN A 42 0.22 7.25 -19.93
C ASN A 42 -1.29 7.27 -19.64
N SER A 43 -2.00 6.14 -19.78
CA SER A 43 -3.43 6.05 -19.47
C SER A 43 -3.73 6.35 -18.01
N VAL A 44 -2.91 5.85 -17.08
CA VAL A 44 -3.06 6.15 -15.65
C VAL A 44 -2.81 7.64 -15.37
N LEU A 45 -1.74 8.23 -15.91
CA LEU A 45 -1.44 9.65 -15.73
C LEU A 45 -2.51 10.54 -16.37
N ALA A 46 -3.07 10.17 -17.52
CA ALA A 46 -4.14 10.91 -18.16
C ALA A 46 -5.45 10.88 -17.35
N SER A 47 -5.75 9.75 -16.72
CA SER A 47 -6.98 9.55 -15.95
C SER A 47 -6.90 10.12 -14.53
N VAL A 48 -5.80 9.93 -13.84
CA VAL A 48 -5.65 10.25 -12.41
C VAL A 48 -4.75 11.47 -12.17
N GLY A 49 -3.80 11.72 -13.07
CA GLY A 49 -2.77 12.76 -12.90
C GLY A 49 -1.57 12.28 -12.10
N TRP A 50 -0.75 13.24 -11.67
CA TRP A 50 0.43 12.98 -10.87
C TRP A 50 0.09 12.67 -9.42
N VAL A 51 0.40 11.45 -8.95
CA VAL A 51 0.21 11.02 -7.56
C VAL A 51 1.53 10.73 -6.83
N THR A 52 2.63 10.77 -7.57
CA THR A 52 3.99 10.54 -7.03
C THR A 52 4.98 11.41 -7.79
N HIS A 53 5.99 11.91 -7.09
CA HIS A 53 7.01 12.77 -7.66
C HIS A 53 8.07 11.97 -8.43
N VAL A 54 8.76 12.64 -9.35
CA VAL A 54 10.06 12.21 -9.87
C VAL A 54 11.09 12.43 -8.77
N ILE A 55 11.97 11.46 -8.51
CA ILE A 55 13.02 11.57 -7.51
C ILE A 55 14.33 11.95 -8.19
N VAL A 56 14.94 13.03 -7.73
CA VAL A 56 16.19 13.59 -8.29
C VAL A 56 17.25 13.68 -7.20
N ASN A 57 18.48 13.26 -7.50
CA ASN A 57 19.60 13.52 -6.59
C ASN A 57 20.14 14.93 -6.83
N GLU A 58 20.04 15.79 -5.83
CA GLU A 58 20.48 17.18 -5.92
C GLU A 58 21.98 17.31 -6.23
N ARG A 59 22.82 16.38 -5.74
CA ARG A 59 24.27 16.45 -5.98
C ARG A 59 24.67 16.16 -7.40
N THR A 60 23.99 15.24 -8.05
CA THR A 60 24.32 14.80 -9.42
C THR A 60 23.39 15.40 -10.47
N GLY A 61 22.24 15.91 -10.07
CA GLY A 61 21.16 16.34 -10.96
C GLY A 61 20.43 15.16 -11.65
N HIS A 62 20.82 13.93 -11.36
CA HIS A 62 20.26 12.75 -12.04
C HIS A 62 18.94 12.31 -11.43
N VAL A 63 18.03 11.89 -12.30
CA VAL A 63 16.80 11.18 -11.94
C VAL A 63 17.15 9.82 -11.34
N LEU A 64 16.57 9.48 -10.19
CA LEU A 64 16.70 8.18 -9.54
C LEU A 64 15.47 7.30 -9.76
N ASP A 65 14.28 7.92 -9.74
CA ASP A 65 13.02 7.26 -10.06
C ASP A 65 12.12 8.18 -10.88
N GLY A 66 11.33 7.56 -11.78
CA GLY A 66 10.40 8.28 -12.64
C GLY A 66 10.89 8.53 -14.06
N HIS A 67 11.97 7.88 -14.54
CA HIS A 67 12.49 8.05 -15.90
C HIS A 67 11.40 7.89 -16.98
N ALA A 68 10.53 6.87 -16.87
CA ALA A 68 9.43 6.67 -17.83
C ALA A 68 8.42 7.82 -17.77
N ARG A 69 8.12 8.35 -16.58
CA ARG A 69 7.22 9.49 -16.41
C ARG A 69 7.78 10.76 -17.03
N VAL A 70 9.07 11.01 -16.84
CA VAL A 70 9.77 12.14 -17.49
C VAL A 70 9.74 11.99 -19.00
N ALA A 71 10.06 10.81 -19.55
CA ALA A 71 10.03 10.57 -20.99
C ALA A 71 8.61 10.79 -21.58
N LEU A 72 7.57 10.35 -20.89
CA LEU A 72 6.18 10.62 -21.29
C LEU A 72 5.86 12.10 -21.23
N ALA A 73 6.25 12.80 -20.17
CA ALA A 73 6.01 14.24 -20.04
C ALA A 73 6.67 15.04 -21.18
N ILE A 74 7.90 14.70 -21.56
CA ILE A 74 8.59 15.29 -22.73
C ILE A 74 7.78 15.01 -24.00
N SER A 75 7.33 13.76 -24.22
CA SER A 75 6.60 13.39 -25.44
C SER A 75 5.22 14.05 -25.56
N ARG A 76 4.69 14.56 -24.46
CA ARG A 76 3.39 15.24 -24.37
C ARG A 76 3.51 16.77 -24.29
N ASP A 77 4.72 17.31 -24.33
CA ASP A 77 4.98 18.73 -24.11
C ASP A 77 4.41 19.24 -22.77
N GLU A 78 4.45 18.41 -21.72
CA GLU A 78 3.99 18.83 -20.38
C GLU A 78 4.88 19.98 -19.87
N PRO A 79 4.28 21.06 -19.33
CA PRO A 79 5.06 22.23 -18.94
C PRO A 79 6.00 21.95 -17.76
N THR A 80 5.56 21.18 -16.78
CA THR A 80 6.35 20.83 -15.59
C THR A 80 6.01 19.45 -15.10
N VAL A 81 6.89 18.86 -14.28
CA VAL A 81 6.70 17.63 -13.55
C VAL A 81 7.05 17.83 -12.07
N PRO A 82 6.27 17.24 -11.12
CA PRO A 82 6.56 17.35 -9.71
C PRO A 82 7.80 16.53 -9.34
N CYS A 83 8.74 17.15 -8.64
CA CYS A 83 10.01 16.57 -8.25
C CYS A 83 10.22 16.56 -6.73
N THR A 84 10.86 15.52 -6.24
CA THR A 84 11.43 15.45 -4.89
C THR A 84 12.94 15.32 -5.00
N TYR A 85 13.65 16.19 -4.32
CA TYR A 85 15.11 16.19 -4.30
C TYR A 85 15.64 15.53 -3.05
N VAL A 86 16.64 14.66 -3.26
CA VAL A 86 17.33 13.96 -2.19
C VAL A 86 18.83 14.28 -2.22
N ASP A 87 19.46 14.25 -1.05
CA ASP A 87 20.90 14.49 -0.89
C ASP A 87 21.62 13.15 -0.67
N LEU A 88 22.13 12.55 -1.75
CA LEU A 88 22.82 11.25 -1.74
C LEU A 88 24.24 11.39 -2.28
N ASP A 89 25.19 10.71 -1.66
CA ASP A 89 26.49 10.50 -2.30
C ASP A 89 26.42 9.45 -3.40
N GLU A 90 27.51 9.26 -4.15
CA GLU A 90 27.51 8.37 -5.31
C GLU A 90 27.27 6.90 -4.96
N ALA A 91 27.75 6.46 -3.79
CA ALA A 91 27.53 5.10 -3.32
C ALA A 91 26.08 4.88 -2.88
N GLU A 92 25.50 5.84 -2.18
CA GLU A 92 24.09 5.84 -1.76
C GLU A 92 23.15 5.89 -2.99
N GLU A 93 23.49 6.71 -4.01
CA GLU A 93 22.77 6.76 -5.28
C GLU A 93 22.76 5.39 -5.96
N ALA A 94 23.90 4.71 -6.03
CA ALA A 94 23.99 3.37 -6.61
C ALA A 94 23.12 2.35 -5.86
N VAL A 95 23.08 2.41 -4.53
CA VAL A 95 22.22 1.55 -3.71
C VAL A 95 20.75 1.79 -4.03
N VAL A 96 20.32 3.05 -4.10
CA VAL A 96 18.92 3.41 -4.42
C VAL A 96 18.55 2.87 -5.80
N LEU A 97 19.35 3.13 -6.83
CA LEU A 97 19.10 2.63 -8.18
C LEU A 97 18.99 1.10 -8.24
N ALA A 98 19.82 0.39 -7.46
CA ALA A 98 19.84 -1.06 -7.46
C ALA A 98 18.68 -1.71 -6.66
N THR A 99 18.07 -1.00 -5.72
CA THR A 99 17.19 -1.62 -4.74
C THR A 99 15.76 -1.09 -4.71
N PHE A 100 15.51 0.15 -5.13
CA PHE A 100 14.22 0.80 -4.93
C PHE A 100 13.06 0.00 -5.53
N ASP A 101 13.12 -0.32 -6.83
CA ASP A 101 12.09 -1.12 -7.48
C ASP A 101 12.18 -2.62 -7.20
N PRO A 102 13.38 -3.26 -7.25
CA PRO A 102 13.47 -4.67 -6.93
C PRO A 102 12.86 -5.02 -5.57
N ILE A 103 13.08 -4.22 -4.53
CA ILE A 103 12.48 -4.45 -3.23
C ILE A 103 10.96 -4.31 -3.31
N GLY A 104 10.43 -3.31 -4.03
CA GLY A 104 8.99 -3.16 -4.24
C GLY A 104 8.36 -4.39 -4.89
N THR A 105 9.04 -4.99 -5.88
CA THR A 105 8.56 -6.18 -6.59
C THR A 105 8.66 -7.49 -5.78
N MET A 106 9.36 -7.50 -4.65
CA MET A 106 9.43 -8.66 -3.75
C MET A 106 8.14 -8.84 -2.90
N ALA A 107 7.27 -7.84 -2.88
CA ALA A 107 5.99 -7.96 -2.18
C ALA A 107 5.10 -9.03 -2.84
N VAL A 108 4.48 -9.86 -2.02
CA VAL A 108 3.50 -10.86 -2.48
C VAL A 108 2.14 -10.19 -2.67
N THR A 109 1.47 -10.49 -3.78
CA THR A 109 0.17 -9.92 -4.09
C THR A 109 -0.96 -10.73 -3.46
N ASP A 110 -1.79 -10.10 -2.64
CA ASP A 110 -3.12 -10.62 -2.31
C ASP A 110 -4.04 -10.43 -3.51
N ARG A 111 -4.26 -11.52 -4.23
CA ARG A 111 -5.04 -11.51 -5.46
C ARG A 111 -6.50 -11.13 -5.23
N ALA A 112 -7.13 -11.65 -4.19
CA ALA A 112 -8.53 -11.37 -3.91
C ALA A 112 -8.74 -9.88 -3.60
N MET A 113 -7.82 -9.30 -2.83
CA MET A 113 -7.86 -7.87 -2.53
C MET A 113 -7.60 -7.03 -3.78
N LEU A 114 -6.63 -7.39 -4.63
CA LEU A 114 -6.35 -6.69 -5.90
C LEU A 114 -7.56 -6.72 -6.83
N ASP A 115 -8.19 -7.90 -7.01
CA ASP A 115 -9.40 -8.05 -7.84
C ASP A 115 -10.56 -7.21 -7.30
N ASN A 116 -10.70 -7.09 -5.98
CA ASN A 116 -11.70 -6.21 -5.37
C ASN A 116 -11.43 -4.73 -5.65
N VAL A 117 -10.16 -4.31 -5.54
CA VAL A 117 -9.76 -2.94 -5.89
C VAL A 117 -10.07 -2.64 -7.36
N ILE A 118 -9.66 -3.54 -8.27
CA ILE A 118 -9.88 -3.37 -9.72
C ILE A 118 -11.38 -3.28 -10.03
N ARG A 119 -12.22 -4.16 -9.46
CA ARG A 119 -13.68 -4.12 -9.63
C ARG A 119 -14.32 -2.84 -9.09
N GLY A 120 -13.72 -2.24 -8.07
CA GLY A 120 -14.17 -0.97 -7.51
C GLY A 120 -13.87 0.25 -8.39
N VAL A 121 -12.97 0.09 -9.37
CA VAL A 121 -12.66 1.19 -10.32
C VAL A 121 -13.72 1.24 -11.41
N GLY A 122 -14.67 2.16 -11.24
CA GLY A 122 -15.65 2.48 -12.29
C GLY A 122 -15.01 3.41 -13.33
N THR A 123 -14.49 2.86 -14.42
CA THR A 123 -13.93 3.66 -15.52
C THR A 123 -14.74 3.51 -16.80
N THR A 124 -14.89 4.60 -17.54
CA THR A 124 -15.42 4.60 -18.93
C THR A 124 -14.30 4.78 -19.95
N ASP A 125 -13.05 4.81 -19.49
CA ASP A 125 -11.85 4.90 -20.31
C ASP A 125 -11.41 3.49 -20.70
N ASP A 126 -11.53 3.15 -21.99
CA ASP A 126 -11.21 1.83 -22.52
C ASP A 126 -9.71 1.49 -22.36
N ASP A 127 -8.82 2.48 -22.47
CA ASP A 127 -7.39 2.28 -22.31
C ASP A 127 -7.04 1.94 -20.85
N LEU A 128 -7.64 2.67 -19.91
CA LEU A 128 -7.47 2.38 -18.48
C LEU A 128 -8.07 1.02 -18.11
N ALA A 129 -9.25 0.67 -18.66
CA ALA A 129 -9.85 -0.64 -18.43
C ALA A 129 -8.96 -1.78 -18.93
N ALA A 130 -8.34 -1.61 -20.11
CA ALA A 130 -7.38 -2.58 -20.66
C ALA A 130 -6.14 -2.73 -19.77
N VAL A 131 -5.61 -1.62 -19.23
CA VAL A 131 -4.50 -1.64 -18.27
C VAL A 131 -4.85 -2.41 -17.02
N LEU A 132 -6.03 -2.17 -16.43
CA LEU A 132 -6.46 -2.86 -15.22
C LEU A 132 -6.63 -4.37 -15.44
N ALA A 133 -7.17 -4.77 -16.59
CA ALA A 133 -7.27 -6.19 -16.98
C ALA A 133 -5.86 -6.82 -17.13
N ASP A 134 -4.95 -6.15 -17.80
CA ASP A 134 -3.56 -6.62 -18.00
C ASP A 134 -2.78 -6.73 -16.67
N VAL A 135 -2.98 -5.81 -15.74
CA VAL A 135 -2.42 -5.87 -14.39
C VAL A 135 -2.91 -7.11 -13.65
N SER A 136 -4.23 -7.39 -13.70
CA SER A 136 -4.80 -8.59 -13.10
C SER A 136 -4.18 -9.86 -13.69
N ASP A 137 -4.11 -9.97 -15.01
CA ASP A 137 -3.61 -11.16 -15.69
C ASP A 137 -2.11 -11.39 -15.50
N LYS A 138 -1.29 -10.34 -15.61
CA LYS A 138 0.17 -10.46 -15.50
C LYS A 138 0.64 -10.74 -14.08
N LEU A 139 0.02 -10.13 -13.08
CA LEU A 139 0.35 -10.42 -11.70
C LEU A 139 0.02 -11.87 -11.34
N VAL A 140 -1.00 -12.46 -11.95
CA VAL A 140 -1.34 -13.88 -11.81
C VAL A 140 -0.25 -14.80 -12.35
N GLY A 141 0.32 -14.48 -13.51
CA GLY A 141 1.34 -15.33 -14.16
C GLY A 141 2.71 -15.29 -13.48
N THR A 142 3.08 -14.15 -12.91
CA THR A 142 4.43 -13.92 -12.39
C THR A 142 4.59 -14.42 -10.94
N TYR A 143 3.55 -14.34 -10.12
CA TYR A 143 3.63 -14.67 -8.69
C TYR A 143 3.21 -16.09 -8.35
N ASN A 144 2.55 -16.83 -9.26
CA ASN A 144 2.21 -18.24 -9.07
C ASN A 144 3.42 -19.19 -9.12
N THR A 145 4.61 -18.68 -9.46
CA THR A 145 5.85 -19.47 -9.52
C THR A 145 6.78 -19.27 -8.33
N LEU A 146 6.43 -18.38 -7.41
CA LEU A 146 7.21 -18.24 -6.17
C LEU A 146 6.90 -19.41 -5.22
N PRO A 147 7.91 -20.04 -4.63
CA PRO A 147 7.67 -21.01 -3.57
C PRO A 147 6.90 -20.32 -2.45
N PRO A 148 6.04 -21.06 -1.70
CA PRO A 148 5.35 -20.49 -0.56
C PRO A 148 6.39 -19.82 0.36
N ALA A 149 6.07 -18.62 0.83
CA ALA A 149 6.94 -17.92 1.76
C ALA A 149 7.29 -18.84 2.92
N PRO A 150 8.56 -18.83 3.39
CA PRO A 150 8.93 -19.60 4.57
C PRO A 150 7.94 -19.28 5.69
N THR A 151 7.50 -20.31 6.41
CA THR A 151 6.51 -20.18 7.48
C THR A 151 6.99 -19.33 8.66
N ASP A 152 8.27 -18.99 8.69
CA ASP A 152 8.95 -18.10 9.63
C ASP A 152 9.27 -16.70 9.04
N ALA A 153 8.82 -16.43 7.82
CA ALA A 153 8.91 -15.08 7.27
C ALA A 153 8.14 -14.11 8.18
N PHE A 154 8.85 -13.09 8.66
CA PHE A 154 8.26 -11.98 9.38
C PHE A 154 7.21 -11.33 8.48
N GLN A 155 5.95 -11.70 8.69
CA GLN A 155 4.85 -11.05 8.01
C GLN A 155 4.73 -9.65 8.62
N ILE A 156 5.19 -8.65 7.87
CA ILE A 156 4.72 -7.28 8.11
C ILE A 156 3.24 -7.34 7.72
N GLU A 157 2.38 -7.52 8.72
CA GLU A 157 0.95 -7.29 8.51
C GLU A 157 0.83 -5.92 7.84
N ASN A 158 0.10 -5.84 6.75
CA ASN A 158 -0.11 -4.61 5.94
C ASN A 158 -0.96 -3.57 6.71
N THR A 159 -0.77 -3.52 8.00
CA THR A 159 -1.46 -2.63 8.91
C THR A 159 -0.46 -1.61 9.39
N LEU A 160 -0.64 -0.38 8.94
CA LEU A 160 -0.01 0.73 9.62
C LEU A 160 -0.38 0.63 11.10
N PRO A 161 0.57 0.74 12.03
CA PRO A 161 0.23 0.83 13.44
C PRO A 161 -0.78 1.96 13.62
N PRO A 162 -1.74 1.82 14.54
CA PRO A 162 -2.72 2.88 14.78
C PRO A 162 -1.98 4.19 15.02
N PRO A 163 -2.49 5.31 14.51
CA PRO A 163 -1.86 6.61 14.68
C PRO A 163 -1.66 6.87 16.18
N LYS A 164 -0.49 7.39 16.54
CA LYS A 164 -0.22 7.83 17.91
C LYS A 164 -1.28 8.85 18.30
N GLY A 165 -1.93 8.63 19.44
CA GLY A 165 -2.95 9.55 19.98
C GLY A 165 -4.39 9.15 19.71
N VAL A 166 -4.68 7.87 19.48
CA VAL A 166 -6.07 7.38 19.51
C VAL A 166 -6.61 7.56 20.94
N THR A 167 -7.50 8.53 21.11
CA THR A 167 -8.25 8.73 22.36
C THR A 167 -9.34 7.66 22.43
N LEU A 168 -9.34 6.88 23.48
CA LEU A 168 -10.40 5.92 23.75
C LEU A 168 -11.68 6.64 24.14
N GLU A 169 -12.85 5.97 24.05
CA GLU A 169 -14.13 6.54 24.42
C GLU A 169 -14.19 7.02 25.89
N ASP A 170 -13.32 6.49 26.74
CA ASP A 170 -13.13 6.94 28.13
C ASP A 170 -12.21 8.16 28.29
N GLY A 171 -11.72 8.74 27.21
CA GLY A 171 -10.84 9.91 27.19
C GLY A 171 -9.37 9.63 27.48
N THR A 172 -8.96 8.36 27.61
CA THR A 172 -7.57 7.98 27.83
C THR A 172 -6.81 7.79 26.50
N GLU A 173 -5.52 8.14 26.47
CA GLU A 173 -4.66 7.79 25.34
C GLU A 173 -4.39 6.28 25.32
N GLY A 174 -4.83 5.62 24.25
CA GLY A 174 -4.58 4.20 24.04
C GLY A 174 -3.11 3.91 23.77
N ASP A 175 -2.55 2.98 24.53
CA ASP A 175 -1.21 2.44 24.25
C ASP A 175 -1.32 1.51 23.02
N PRO A 176 -0.74 1.88 21.87
CA PRO A 176 -0.81 1.06 20.65
C PRO A 176 -0.24 -0.36 20.83
N ALA A 177 0.58 -0.59 21.84
CA ALA A 177 1.09 -1.93 22.17
C ALA A 177 0.03 -2.87 22.76
N ARG A 178 -1.13 -2.36 23.17
CA ARG A 178 -2.23 -3.14 23.76
C ARG A 178 -3.28 -3.58 22.75
N TYR A 179 -3.25 -3.08 21.52
CA TYR A 179 -4.23 -3.40 20.49
C TYR A 179 -3.62 -4.30 19.43
N ARG A 180 -4.35 -5.34 19.06
CA ARG A 180 -4.05 -6.17 17.88
C ARG A 180 -5.21 -6.04 16.92
N MET A 181 -4.89 -5.75 15.66
CA MET A 181 -5.88 -5.77 14.60
C MET A 181 -6.11 -7.23 14.18
N MET A 182 -7.36 -7.64 14.10
CA MET A 182 -7.75 -8.94 13.56
C MET A 182 -8.53 -8.71 12.27
N HIS A 183 -8.19 -9.45 11.22
CA HIS A 183 -8.89 -9.42 9.95
C HIS A 183 -9.69 -10.69 9.78
N PHE A 184 -10.95 -10.55 9.40
CA PHE A 184 -11.82 -11.66 9.02
C PHE A 184 -12.07 -11.56 7.52
N TYR A 185 -11.78 -12.64 6.80
CA TYR A 185 -12.08 -12.75 5.39
C TYR A 185 -13.34 -13.60 5.23
N LEU A 186 -14.38 -12.99 4.72
CA LEU A 186 -15.63 -13.66 4.42
C LEU A 186 -15.84 -13.63 2.89
N PRO A 187 -16.38 -14.71 2.28
CA PRO A 187 -16.90 -14.63 0.92
C PRO A 187 -17.87 -13.44 0.82
N GLN A 188 -17.90 -12.79 -0.35
CA GLN A 188 -18.72 -11.58 -0.52
C GLN A 188 -20.21 -11.84 -0.26
N GLU A 189 -20.69 -13.03 -0.67
CA GLU A 189 -22.06 -13.49 -0.42
C GLU A 189 -22.39 -13.66 1.07
N ASP A 190 -21.39 -13.95 1.89
CA ASP A 190 -21.56 -14.13 3.34
C ASP A 190 -21.35 -12.83 4.13
N ALA A 191 -20.65 -11.86 3.55
CA ALA A 191 -20.26 -10.63 4.24
C ALA A 191 -21.50 -9.78 4.62
N ASP A 192 -22.43 -9.60 3.71
CA ASP A 192 -23.66 -8.83 3.94
C ASP A 192 -24.55 -9.50 4.99
N GLU A 193 -24.70 -10.82 4.93
CA GLU A 193 -25.42 -11.59 5.91
C GLU A 193 -24.77 -11.55 7.29
N PHE A 194 -23.44 -11.66 7.34
CA PHE A 194 -22.66 -11.54 8.57
C PHE A 194 -22.84 -10.15 9.19
N MET A 195 -22.71 -9.08 8.41
CA MET A 195 -22.89 -7.71 8.90
C MET A 195 -24.29 -7.48 9.43
N PHE A 196 -25.33 -7.97 8.74
CA PHE A 196 -26.70 -7.89 9.19
C PHE A 196 -26.91 -8.61 10.54
N LYS A 197 -26.37 -9.84 10.68
CA LYS A 197 -26.43 -10.60 11.93
C LYS A 197 -25.74 -9.89 13.08
N VAL A 198 -24.54 -9.35 12.86
CA VAL A 198 -23.80 -8.62 13.91
C VAL A 198 -24.53 -7.34 14.33
N GLN A 199 -25.12 -6.60 13.38
CA GLN A 199 -25.92 -5.40 13.71
C GLN A 199 -27.19 -5.74 14.51
N THR A 200 -27.86 -6.84 14.16
CA THR A 200 -29.04 -7.31 14.91
C THR A 200 -28.65 -7.68 16.34
N LEU A 201 -27.57 -8.43 16.50
CA LEU A 201 -27.06 -8.83 17.81
C LEU A 201 -26.55 -7.64 18.64
N ALA A 202 -26.01 -6.60 18.00
CA ALA A 202 -25.63 -5.37 18.69
C ALA A 202 -26.81 -4.73 19.41
N GLY A 203 -27.98 -4.69 18.76
CA GLY A 203 -29.23 -4.19 19.35
C GLY A 203 -29.70 -5.02 20.56
N GLU A 204 -29.63 -6.36 20.46
CA GLU A 204 -30.02 -7.26 21.52
C GLU A 204 -29.06 -7.23 22.72
N LEU A 205 -27.77 -7.12 22.44
CA LEU A 205 -26.72 -7.09 23.46
C LEU A 205 -26.46 -5.71 24.04
N GLY A 206 -27.09 -4.67 23.50
CA GLY A 206 -26.88 -3.28 23.95
C GLY A 206 -25.41 -2.82 23.75
N THR A 207 -24.77 -3.24 22.66
CA THR A 207 -23.40 -2.87 22.35
C THR A 207 -23.36 -1.82 21.23
N GLU A 208 -22.41 -0.89 21.30
CA GLU A 208 -22.18 0.10 20.24
C GLU A 208 -21.05 -0.37 19.34
N GLY A 209 -21.40 -0.75 18.11
CA GLY A 209 -20.46 -1.13 17.06
C GLY A 209 -20.09 -2.62 17.00
N ILE A 210 -19.58 -3.02 15.84
CA ILE A 210 -19.27 -4.41 15.49
C ILE A 210 -18.24 -5.02 16.43
N GLN A 211 -17.21 -4.29 16.77
CA GLN A 211 -16.12 -4.77 17.62
C GLN A 211 -16.60 -5.16 19.02
N ALA A 212 -17.35 -4.27 19.67
CA ALA A 212 -17.91 -4.53 21.01
C ALA A 212 -18.88 -5.71 21.00
N THR A 213 -19.68 -5.84 19.95
CA THR A 213 -20.60 -6.97 19.76
C THR A 213 -19.86 -8.30 19.63
N LEU A 214 -18.84 -8.35 18.79
CA LEU A 214 -18.03 -9.58 18.60
C LEU A 214 -17.29 -9.98 19.87
N ILE A 215 -16.71 -9.04 20.61
CA ILE A 215 -16.04 -9.31 21.88
C ILE A 215 -17.06 -9.94 22.87
N LYS A 216 -18.23 -9.33 23.00
CA LYS A 216 -19.26 -9.80 23.93
C LYS A 216 -19.77 -11.20 23.56
N LEU A 217 -19.97 -11.48 22.26
CA LEU A 217 -20.36 -12.80 21.78
C LEU A 217 -19.30 -13.87 22.07
N VAL A 218 -18.04 -13.55 21.82
CA VAL A 218 -16.93 -14.48 22.11
C VAL A 218 -16.83 -14.75 23.62
N GLU A 219 -17.00 -13.73 24.45
CA GLU A 219 -17.01 -13.91 25.90
C GLU A 219 -18.18 -14.74 26.41
N GLN A 220 -19.38 -14.54 25.84
CA GLN A 220 -20.55 -15.35 26.19
C GLN A 220 -20.37 -16.81 25.80
N GLU A 221 -19.92 -17.08 24.57
CA GLU A 221 -19.70 -18.43 24.09
C GLU A 221 -18.57 -19.12 24.86
N TYR A 222 -17.50 -18.40 25.19
CA TYR A 222 -16.40 -18.93 25.99
C TYR A 222 -16.86 -19.33 27.40
N ARG A 223 -17.71 -18.54 28.09
CA ARG A 223 -18.29 -18.88 29.39
C ARG A 223 -19.20 -20.11 29.27
N HIS A 224 -20.04 -20.16 28.23
CA HIS A 224 -20.90 -21.30 27.96
C HIS A 224 -20.12 -22.61 27.80
N LEU A 225 -19.03 -22.57 27.03
CA LEU A 225 -18.15 -23.74 26.81
C LEU A 225 -17.41 -24.19 28.06
N LEU A 226 -17.08 -23.29 28.97
CA LEU A 226 -16.38 -23.61 30.21
C LEU A 226 -17.33 -24.07 31.33
N GLY A 227 -18.64 -24.03 31.10
CA GLY A 227 -19.63 -24.49 32.08
C GLY A 227 -19.71 -23.59 33.33
N ASP A 228 -19.47 -22.28 33.16
CA ASP A 228 -19.62 -21.31 34.23
C ASP A 228 -21.13 -21.03 34.46
N PRO A 229 -21.73 -21.50 35.58
CA PRO A 229 -23.15 -21.34 35.85
C PRO A 229 -23.40 -19.97 36.50
N GLY A 230 -23.32 -18.91 35.74
CA GLY A 230 -23.51 -17.54 36.21
C GLY A 230 -24.62 -16.83 35.47
N ASP A 231 -25.79 -16.97 35.94
CA ASP A 231 -26.98 -16.15 36.14
C ASP A 231 -28.25 -16.89 35.69
N ASP A 232 -28.90 -17.52 36.71
CA ASP A 232 -30.36 -17.72 36.77
C ASP A 232 -31.03 -16.45 37.33
#